data_1167fff8d78c68799bbd70af9b2a1d29
#
_entry.id   1167fff8d78c68799bbd70af9b2a1d29
#
_cell.length_a   1.000
_cell.length_b   1.000
_cell.length_c   1.000
_cell.angle_alpha   90.00
_cell.angle_beta   90.00
_cell.angle_gamma   90.00
#
_symmetry.space_group_name_H-M   'P 1'
#
loop_
_entity.id
_entity.type
_entity.pdbx_description
1 polymer ?
#
loop_
_entity_poly.entity_id
_entity_poly.type
_entity_poly.pdbx_seq_one_letter_code
_entity_poly.pdbx_strand_id
1 'polypeptide(L)'
;RFVVKYKNDCQCKLVYLRLQEKNRQGEQGMIQAVIFDMDGTLIDTEKYYRICWPQALAHFGYTMSDEQALSMRSLGQPYAPEHLKEMFQDPDLDYPAIRVYRKQLMEKYLERDGIQIKPGAVELLEYLKEKKIQRAIATATDTERAARYLKQIGLYEYFDRIICANMVKCGKPSPDIYIYACQQLGLDPSACMAVEDSPNGVTSAYR
;
A
#
# COMPACT_ATOMS: atom_id res chain seq x y z
N ARG A 1 5.63 -2.52 17.89
CA ARG A 1 5.27 -2.21 16.49
C ARG A 1 4.61 -3.45 15.91
N PHE A 2 3.37 -3.32 15.43
CA PHE A 2 2.60 -4.45 14.93
C PHE A 2 2.41 -4.29 13.43
N VAL A 3 3.11 -5.16 12.68
CA VAL A 3 2.97 -5.26 11.22
C VAL A 3 2.38 -6.63 10.90
N VAL A 4 1.27 -6.65 10.19
CA VAL A 4 0.68 -7.87 9.65
C VAL A 4 1.01 -7.92 8.16
N LYS A 5 1.83 -8.91 7.77
CA LYS A 5 2.14 -9.15 6.35
C LYS A 5 1.00 -9.88 5.69
N TYR A 6 0.48 -9.33 4.61
CA TYR A 6 -0.60 -9.90 3.82
C TYR A 6 -0.09 -11.06 2.92
N LYS A 7 -0.61 -12.30 3.12
CA LYS A 7 -0.32 -13.48 2.28
C LYS A 7 -1.59 -14.30 2.04
N ASN A 8 -2.37 -14.01 1.02
CA ASN A 8 -3.58 -14.76 0.60
C ASN A 8 -4.87 -14.57 1.45
N ASP A 9 -6.00 -15.04 0.94
CA ASP A 9 -7.40 -14.78 1.32
C ASP A 9 -7.82 -14.97 2.81
N CYS A 10 -6.91 -15.36 3.68
CA CYS A 10 -7.20 -15.68 5.08
C CYS A 10 -6.82 -14.58 6.10
N GLN A 11 -6.48 -13.36 5.67
CA GLN A 11 -5.70 -12.43 6.50
C GLN A 11 -6.50 -11.38 7.22
N CYS A 12 -7.67 -11.02 6.76
CA CYS A 12 -8.61 -10.25 7.58
C CYS A 12 -8.89 -11.01 8.87
N LYS A 13 -8.93 -12.34 8.80
CA LYS A 13 -9.04 -13.24 9.95
C LYS A 13 -7.81 -13.16 10.88
N LEU A 14 -6.60 -12.98 10.33
CA LEU A 14 -5.37 -12.88 11.13
C LEU A 14 -5.26 -11.51 11.84
N VAL A 15 -5.63 -10.42 11.17
CA VAL A 15 -5.73 -9.08 11.79
C VAL A 15 -6.76 -9.12 12.92
N TYR A 16 -7.93 -9.68 12.65
CA TYR A 16 -9.00 -9.86 13.63
C TYR A 16 -8.54 -10.68 14.86
N LEU A 17 -7.88 -11.81 14.66
CA LEU A 17 -7.37 -12.65 15.75
C LEU A 17 -6.31 -11.92 16.58
N ARG A 18 -5.36 -11.22 15.95
CA ARG A 18 -4.33 -10.45 16.67
C ARG A 18 -4.91 -9.27 17.46
N LEU A 19 -5.92 -8.60 16.92
CA LEU A 19 -6.64 -7.56 17.66
C LEU A 19 -7.34 -8.15 18.90
N GLN A 20 -7.93 -9.35 18.78
CA GLN A 20 -8.58 -10.03 19.90
C GLN A 20 -7.58 -10.52 20.94
N GLU A 21 -6.44 -11.08 20.54
CA GLU A 21 -5.39 -11.56 21.45
C GLU A 21 -4.85 -10.43 22.34
N LYS A 22 -4.55 -9.26 21.74
CA LYS A 22 -4.08 -8.09 22.49
C LYS A 22 -5.10 -7.53 23.47
N ASN A 23 -6.35 -7.46 23.04
CA ASN A 23 -7.43 -6.97 23.91
C ASN A 23 -7.67 -7.92 25.11
N ARG A 24 -7.30 -9.21 25.02
CA ARG A 24 -7.44 -10.19 26.12
C ARG A 24 -6.26 -10.16 27.10
N GLN A 25 -5.07 -9.77 26.68
CA GLN A 25 -3.85 -9.87 27.50
C GLN A 25 -3.67 -8.70 28.46
N GLY A 26 -4.52 -7.67 28.41
CA GLY A 26 -4.45 -6.52 29.34
C GLY A 26 -3.13 -5.75 29.32
N GLU A 27 -2.28 -6.01 28.32
CA GLU A 27 -0.97 -5.35 28.19
C GLU A 27 -1.14 -3.88 27.85
N GLN A 28 -0.28 -3.06 28.42
CA GLN A 28 -0.16 -1.62 28.16
C GLN A 28 -0.09 -1.38 26.64
N GLY A 29 -1.20 -0.85 26.06
CA GLY A 29 -1.26 -0.44 24.67
C GLY A 29 -2.34 -1.16 23.84
N MET A 30 -3.61 -0.88 24.12
CA MET A 30 -4.70 -1.27 23.23
C MET A 30 -4.48 -0.63 21.84
N ILE A 31 -4.63 -1.40 20.76
CA ILE A 31 -4.55 -0.88 19.39
C ILE A 31 -5.72 0.10 19.18
N GLN A 32 -5.37 1.34 18.87
CA GLN A 32 -6.31 2.44 18.67
C GLN A 32 -6.53 2.75 17.18
N ALA A 33 -5.59 2.37 16.32
CA ALA A 33 -5.71 2.52 14.88
C ALA A 33 -5.13 1.36 14.09
N VAL A 34 -5.71 1.11 12.91
CA VAL A 34 -5.14 0.24 11.88
C VAL A 34 -4.84 1.07 10.64
N ILE A 35 -3.60 1.00 10.18
CA ILE A 35 -3.09 1.73 9.01
C ILE A 35 -2.86 0.71 7.90
N PHE A 36 -3.62 0.84 6.82
CA PHE A 36 -3.61 -0.10 5.69
C PHE A 36 -2.75 0.45 4.55
N ASP A 37 -1.94 -0.40 3.94
CA ASP A 37 -1.60 -0.19 2.55
C ASP A 37 -2.84 -0.36 1.67
N MET A 38 -2.84 0.20 0.46
CA MET A 38 -3.99 0.16 -0.44
C MET A 38 -3.84 -0.93 -1.51
N ASP A 39 -2.80 -0.82 -2.32
CA ASP A 39 -2.60 -1.64 -3.51
C ASP A 39 -2.10 -3.05 -3.15
N GLY A 40 -2.87 -4.09 -3.41
CA GLY A 40 -2.58 -5.46 -3.01
C GLY A 40 -3.06 -5.83 -1.61
N THR A 41 -3.42 -4.85 -0.77
CA THR A 41 -3.91 -5.03 0.59
C THR A 41 -5.43 -4.85 0.69
N LEU A 42 -5.97 -3.71 0.28
CA LEU A 42 -7.41 -3.43 0.27
C LEU A 42 -8.04 -3.70 -1.10
N ILE A 43 -7.29 -3.45 -2.17
CA ILE A 43 -7.73 -3.60 -3.56
C ILE A 43 -6.76 -4.49 -4.34
N ASP A 44 -7.31 -5.27 -5.29
CA ASP A 44 -6.55 -6.25 -6.07
C ASP A 44 -5.93 -5.61 -7.33
N THR A 45 -5.10 -4.60 -7.13
CA THR A 45 -4.41 -3.87 -8.20
C THR A 45 -2.99 -4.38 -8.47
N GLU A 46 -2.40 -5.11 -7.55
CA GLU A 46 -1.01 -5.58 -7.64
C GLU A 46 -0.77 -6.49 -8.85
N LYS A 47 -1.76 -7.31 -9.24
CA LYS A 47 -1.71 -8.12 -10.46
C LYS A 47 -1.46 -7.27 -11.72
N TYR A 48 -2.01 -6.06 -11.77
CA TYR A 48 -1.81 -5.15 -12.92
C TYR A 48 -0.44 -4.46 -12.86
N TYR A 49 0.08 -4.13 -11.68
CA TYR A 49 1.45 -3.61 -11.55
C TYR A 49 2.47 -4.61 -12.11
N ARG A 50 2.30 -5.91 -11.81
CA ARG A 50 3.14 -6.99 -12.29
C ARG A 50 3.13 -7.13 -13.82
N ILE A 51 1.99 -6.80 -14.47
CA ILE A 51 1.86 -6.82 -15.94
C ILE A 51 2.36 -5.50 -16.56
N CYS A 52 2.00 -4.38 -15.95
CA CYS A 52 2.25 -3.06 -16.53
C CYS A 52 3.71 -2.62 -16.47
N TRP A 53 4.49 -3.05 -15.46
CA TRP A 53 5.90 -2.72 -15.38
C TRP A 53 6.70 -3.31 -16.55
N PRO A 54 6.65 -4.64 -16.82
CA PRO A 54 7.34 -5.20 -17.99
C PRO A 54 6.88 -4.60 -19.31
N GLN A 55 5.56 -4.37 -19.50
CA GLN A 55 5.04 -3.77 -20.71
C GLN A 55 5.50 -2.32 -20.91
N ALA A 56 5.55 -1.53 -19.84
CA ALA A 56 6.03 -0.17 -19.93
C ALA A 56 7.52 -0.12 -20.27
N LEU A 57 8.32 -0.94 -19.61
CA LEU A 57 9.76 -1.02 -19.87
C LEU A 57 10.08 -1.54 -21.28
N ALA A 58 9.33 -2.52 -21.78
CA ALA A 58 9.47 -3.02 -23.15
C ALA A 58 9.22 -1.92 -24.19
N HIS A 59 8.29 -1.00 -23.94
CA HIS A 59 8.06 0.16 -24.81
C HIS A 59 9.30 1.07 -24.93
N PHE A 60 10.12 1.12 -23.88
CA PHE A 60 11.37 1.90 -23.86
C PHE A 60 12.63 1.05 -24.14
N GLY A 61 12.47 -0.18 -24.61
CA GLY A 61 13.58 -1.05 -25.05
C GLY A 61 14.22 -1.90 -23.93
N TYR A 62 13.64 -1.96 -22.74
CA TYR A 62 14.12 -2.78 -21.63
C TYR A 62 13.31 -4.06 -21.47
N THR A 63 13.97 -5.14 -21.03
CA THR A 63 13.30 -6.42 -20.70
C THR A 63 13.31 -6.61 -19.18
N MET A 64 12.14 -6.75 -18.57
CA MET A 64 11.98 -6.95 -17.14
C MET A 64 11.45 -8.35 -16.83
N SER A 65 12.11 -9.07 -15.94
CA SER A 65 11.62 -10.35 -15.41
C SER A 65 10.50 -10.16 -14.38
N ASP A 66 9.80 -11.24 -14.10
CA ASP A 66 8.74 -11.24 -13.07
C ASP A 66 9.29 -10.93 -11.66
N GLU A 67 10.47 -11.46 -11.31
CA GLU A 67 11.14 -11.15 -10.03
C GLU A 67 11.51 -9.68 -9.92
N GLN A 68 12.02 -9.09 -11.01
CA GLN A 68 12.30 -7.66 -11.09
C GLN A 68 11.03 -6.82 -10.93
N ALA A 69 9.92 -7.22 -11.56
CA ALA A 69 8.63 -6.54 -11.39
C ALA A 69 8.13 -6.61 -9.94
N LEU A 70 8.30 -7.76 -9.28
CA LEU A 70 7.95 -7.94 -7.87
C LEU A 70 8.80 -7.07 -6.93
N SER A 71 10.06 -6.79 -7.25
CA SER A 71 10.93 -5.92 -6.44
C SER A 71 10.46 -4.46 -6.44
N MET A 72 9.71 -4.04 -7.46
CA MET A 72 9.14 -2.69 -7.57
C MET A 72 7.89 -2.46 -6.70
N ARG A 73 7.36 -3.50 -6.05
CA ARG A 73 6.11 -3.40 -5.26
C ARG A 73 6.24 -2.39 -4.13
N SER A 74 5.27 -1.49 -4.07
CA SER A 74 5.19 -0.41 -3.07
C SER A 74 6.44 0.46 -2.96
N LEU A 75 7.41 0.34 -3.89
CA LEU A 75 8.63 1.12 -3.86
C LEU A 75 8.33 2.58 -4.23
N GLY A 76 8.61 3.48 -3.29
CA GLY A 76 8.36 4.91 -3.43
C GLY A 76 9.57 5.70 -3.93
N GLN A 77 9.38 6.99 -4.13
CA GLN A 77 10.50 7.89 -4.42
C GLN A 77 11.33 8.18 -3.14
N PRO A 78 12.65 8.38 -3.23
CA PRO A 78 13.48 8.37 -4.46
C PRO A 78 13.91 6.96 -4.92
N TYR A 79 13.58 5.92 -4.18
CA TYR A 79 14.12 4.56 -4.35
C TYR A 79 13.70 3.89 -5.67
N ALA A 80 12.49 4.14 -6.16
CA ALA A 80 11.99 3.47 -7.39
C ALA A 80 12.79 3.85 -8.65
N PRO A 81 13.10 5.13 -8.93
CA PRO A 81 13.96 5.49 -10.04
C PRO A 81 15.39 4.95 -9.88
N GLU A 82 15.96 5.03 -8.68
CA GLU A 82 17.32 4.53 -8.39
C GLU A 82 17.39 3.02 -8.65
N HIS A 83 16.42 2.26 -8.13
CA HIS A 83 16.36 0.81 -8.30
C HIS A 83 16.25 0.39 -9.77
N LEU A 84 15.47 1.10 -10.60
CA LEU A 84 15.40 0.81 -12.04
C LEU A 84 16.69 1.13 -12.76
N LYS A 85 17.33 2.27 -12.45
CA LYS A 85 18.63 2.63 -13.04
C LYS A 85 19.73 1.62 -12.72
N GLU A 86 19.79 1.13 -11.48
CA GLU A 86 20.69 0.07 -11.06
C GLU A 86 20.37 -1.26 -11.74
N MET A 87 19.10 -1.63 -11.78
CA MET A 87 18.63 -2.90 -12.37
C MET A 87 19.02 -3.03 -13.84
N PHE A 88 18.92 -1.94 -14.61
CA PHE A 88 19.23 -1.91 -16.04
C PHE A 88 20.63 -1.38 -16.35
N GLN A 89 21.41 -1.00 -15.32
CA GLN A 89 22.74 -0.39 -15.47
C GLN A 89 22.73 0.81 -16.40
N ASP A 90 21.66 1.59 -16.36
CA ASP A 90 21.44 2.77 -17.19
C ASP A 90 21.11 4.00 -16.32
N PRO A 91 22.10 4.88 -16.07
CA PRO A 91 21.90 6.09 -15.27
C PRO A 91 20.98 7.11 -15.93
N ASP A 92 20.82 7.03 -17.26
CA ASP A 92 20.02 7.96 -18.07
C ASP A 92 18.59 7.45 -18.29
N LEU A 93 18.22 6.30 -17.71
CA LEU A 93 16.87 5.73 -17.80
C LEU A 93 15.80 6.78 -17.44
N ASP A 94 14.88 7.04 -18.40
CA ASP A 94 13.79 8.00 -18.22
C ASP A 94 12.64 7.44 -17.37
N TYR A 95 12.89 7.35 -16.06
CA TYR A 95 11.87 6.88 -15.11
C TYR A 95 10.54 7.67 -15.18
N PRO A 96 10.53 9.02 -15.30
CA PRO A 96 9.29 9.77 -15.45
C PRO A 96 8.43 9.31 -16.63
N ALA A 97 9.02 9.17 -17.81
CA ALA A 97 8.30 8.72 -19.01
C ALA A 97 7.78 7.28 -18.87
N ILE A 98 8.61 6.37 -18.38
CA ILE A 98 8.23 4.96 -18.11
C ILE A 98 7.07 4.92 -17.11
N ARG A 99 7.13 5.70 -16.03
CA ARG A 99 6.08 5.78 -15.01
C ARG A 99 4.76 6.30 -15.57
N VAL A 100 4.80 7.33 -16.41
CA VAL A 100 3.60 7.87 -17.07
C VAL A 100 2.97 6.81 -17.96
N TYR A 101 3.75 6.14 -18.81
CA TYR A 101 3.24 5.11 -19.70
C TYR A 101 2.67 3.90 -18.92
N ARG A 102 3.38 3.46 -17.88
CA ARG A 102 2.87 2.42 -16.98
C ARG A 102 1.51 2.80 -16.35
N LYS A 103 1.36 4.08 -15.91
CA LYS A 103 0.08 4.55 -15.36
C LYS A 103 -1.04 4.47 -16.41
N GLN A 104 -0.77 4.84 -17.65
CA GLN A 104 -1.75 4.75 -18.74
C GLN A 104 -2.17 3.29 -19.02
N LEU A 105 -1.22 2.35 -19.00
CA LEU A 105 -1.53 0.91 -19.11
C LEU A 105 -2.41 0.45 -17.96
N MET A 106 -2.07 0.84 -16.72
CA MET A 106 -2.84 0.51 -15.52
C MET A 106 -4.29 0.99 -15.61
N GLU A 107 -4.51 2.24 -16.05
CA GLU A 107 -5.87 2.78 -16.21
C GLU A 107 -6.69 1.95 -17.23
N LYS A 108 -6.11 1.56 -18.37
CA LYS A 108 -6.79 0.71 -19.36
C LYS A 108 -7.23 -0.64 -18.76
N TYR A 109 -6.38 -1.27 -17.93
CA TYR A 109 -6.77 -2.52 -17.25
C TYR A 109 -7.89 -2.29 -16.25
N LEU A 110 -7.82 -1.22 -15.46
CA LEU A 110 -8.83 -0.90 -14.45
C LEU A 110 -10.16 -0.45 -15.07
N GLU A 111 -10.14 0.24 -16.22
CA GLU A 111 -11.35 0.56 -16.99
C GLU A 111 -12.05 -0.69 -17.51
N ARG A 112 -11.28 -1.68 -17.98
CA ARG A 112 -11.80 -2.93 -18.51
C ARG A 112 -12.36 -3.85 -17.43
N ASP A 113 -11.62 -4.03 -16.32
CA ASP A 113 -11.87 -5.09 -15.34
C ASP A 113 -12.55 -4.57 -14.06
N GLY A 114 -12.55 -3.25 -13.85
CA GLY A 114 -12.94 -2.61 -12.60
C GLY A 114 -11.89 -2.78 -11.49
N ILE A 115 -12.08 -2.05 -10.40
CA ILE A 115 -11.27 -2.18 -9.20
C ILE A 115 -11.93 -3.20 -8.28
N GLN A 116 -11.25 -4.30 -8.00
CA GLN A 116 -11.75 -5.36 -7.14
C GLN A 116 -11.27 -5.15 -5.70
N ILE A 117 -12.21 -5.21 -4.75
CA ILE A 117 -11.90 -5.17 -3.32
C ILE A 117 -11.39 -6.56 -2.91
N LYS A 118 -10.36 -6.60 -2.07
CA LYS A 118 -9.85 -7.87 -1.53
C LYS A 118 -10.87 -8.53 -0.62
N PRO A 119 -11.05 -9.87 -0.70
CA PRO A 119 -11.94 -10.60 0.17
C PRO A 119 -11.69 -10.31 1.66
N GLY A 120 -12.75 -10.04 2.42
CA GLY A 120 -12.69 -9.74 3.86
C GLY A 120 -12.27 -8.30 4.21
N ALA A 121 -11.94 -7.45 3.23
CA ALA A 121 -11.54 -6.07 3.52
C ALA A 121 -12.71 -5.25 4.08
N VAL A 122 -13.88 -5.36 3.48
CA VAL A 122 -15.09 -4.63 3.94
C VAL A 122 -15.49 -5.09 5.33
N GLU A 123 -15.53 -6.40 5.56
CA GLU A 123 -15.88 -7.00 6.85
C GLU A 123 -14.93 -6.55 7.96
N LEU A 124 -13.63 -6.45 7.65
CA LEU A 124 -12.65 -5.92 8.61
C LEU A 124 -12.87 -4.43 8.88
N LEU A 125 -13.12 -3.62 7.87
CA LEU A 125 -13.37 -2.19 8.01
C LEU A 125 -14.64 -1.91 8.85
N GLU A 126 -15.72 -2.68 8.63
CA GLU A 126 -16.94 -2.59 9.43
C GLU A 126 -16.68 -3.00 10.89
N TYR A 127 -15.94 -4.08 11.12
CA TYR A 127 -15.57 -4.49 12.47
C TYR A 127 -14.77 -3.41 13.21
N LEU A 128 -13.78 -2.79 12.54
CA LEU A 128 -12.98 -1.73 13.14
C LEU A 128 -13.84 -0.50 13.48
N LYS A 129 -14.81 -0.18 12.61
CA LYS A 129 -15.78 0.89 12.83
C LYS A 129 -16.64 0.63 14.04
N GLU A 130 -17.20 -0.58 14.17
CA GLU A 130 -17.98 -1.02 15.33
C GLU A 130 -17.18 -0.92 16.65
N LYS A 131 -15.89 -1.31 16.60
CA LYS A 131 -14.97 -1.24 17.75
C LYS A 131 -14.42 0.15 18.01
N LYS A 132 -14.78 1.16 17.20
CA LYS A 132 -14.28 2.55 17.29
C LYS A 132 -12.75 2.63 17.17
N ILE A 133 -12.13 1.71 16.43
CA ILE A 133 -10.71 1.73 16.10
C ILE A 133 -10.55 2.61 14.85
N GLN A 134 -9.65 3.59 14.91
CA GLN A 134 -9.37 4.50 13.78
C GLN A 134 -8.78 3.73 12.59
N ARG A 135 -9.05 4.19 11.38
CA ARG A 135 -8.60 3.55 10.13
C ARG A 135 -7.93 4.57 9.25
N ALA A 136 -6.72 4.28 8.83
CA ALA A 136 -6.00 5.12 7.88
C ALA A 136 -5.43 4.31 6.73
N ILE A 137 -5.13 4.99 5.64
CA ILE A 137 -4.38 4.46 4.50
C ILE A 137 -2.98 5.07 4.49
N ALA A 138 -1.97 4.26 4.15
CA ALA A 138 -0.61 4.67 3.86
C ALA A 138 -0.17 4.04 2.52
N THR A 139 -0.34 4.75 1.39
CA THR A 139 -0.15 4.20 0.05
C THR A 139 0.96 4.89 -0.75
N ALA A 140 1.67 4.13 -1.59
CA ALA A 140 2.61 4.64 -2.59
C ALA A 140 1.91 5.30 -3.81
N THR A 141 0.59 5.27 -3.84
CA THR A 141 -0.25 5.94 -4.85
C THR A 141 -0.42 7.42 -4.51
N ASP A 142 -0.55 8.29 -5.53
CA ASP A 142 -0.79 9.72 -5.37
C ASP A 142 -2.24 10.01 -4.91
N THR A 143 -2.44 11.19 -4.31
CA THR A 143 -3.70 11.58 -3.67
C THR A 143 -4.89 11.52 -4.61
N GLU A 144 -4.75 12.07 -5.83
CA GLU A 144 -5.85 12.15 -6.78
C GLU A 144 -6.33 10.75 -7.17
N ARG A 145 -5.40 9.85 -7.50
CA ARG A 145 -5.70 8.49 -7.91
C ARG A 145 -6.22 7.64 -6.76
N ALA A 146 -5.63 7.75 -5.57
CA ALA A 146 -6.10 7.04 -4.40
C ALA A 146 -7.55 7.42 -4.04
N ALA A 147 -7.85 8.72 -4.02
CA ALA A 147 -9.19 9.22 -3.75
C ALA A 147 -10.20 8.74 -4.80
N ARG A 148 -9.84 8.79 -6.09
CA ARG A 148 -10.68 8.32 -7.19
C ARG A 148 -11.01 6.83 -7.06
N TYR A 149 -9.99 5.99 -6.82
CA TYR A 149 -10.18 4.55 -6.67
C TYR A 149 -11.09 4.22 -5.49
N LEU A 150 -10.80 4.79 -4.31
CA LEU A 150 -11.59 4.53 -3.10
C LEU A 150 -13.04 5.01 -3.23
N LYS A 151 -13.28 6.16 -3.88
CA LYS A 151 -14.65 6.63 -4.14
C LYS A 151 -15.39 5.72 -5.11
N GLN A 152 -14.73 5.26 -6.18
CA GLN A 152 -15.32 4.37 -7.17
C GLN A 152 -15.82 3.05 -6.57
N ILE A 153 -15.12 2.52 -5.56
CA ILE A 153 -15.49 1.26 -4.88
C ILE A 153 -16.22 1.46 -3.55
N GLY A 154 -16.57 2.69 -3.18
CA GLY A 154 -17.32 3.00 -1.96
C GLY A 154 -16.55 2.84 -0.65
N LEU A 155 -15.21 2.81 -0.70
CA LEU A 155 -14.39 2.68 0.52
C LEU A 155 -13.86 4.00 1.08
N TYR A 156 -14.03 5.12 0.39
CA TYR A 156 -13.42 6.40 0.78
C TYR A 156 -13.82 6.83 2.19
N GLU A 157 -15.11 6.73 2.53
CA GLU A 157 -15.68 7.19 3.81
C GLU A 157 -15.36 6.25 4.99
N TYR A 158 -14.71 5.11 4.76
CA TYR A 158 -14.27 4.24 5.85
C TYR A 158 -13.05 4.76 6.58
N PHE A 159 -12.28 5.69 5.99
CA PHE A 159 -10.97 6.08 6.49
C PHE A 159 -10.99 7.47 7.13
N ASP A 160 -10.45 7.55 8.34
CA ASP A 160 -10.27 8.80 9.08
C ASP A 160 -9.16 9.65 8.47
N ARG A 161 -8.15 9.00 7.86
CA ARG A 161 -7.02 9.64 7.15
C ARG A 161 -6.56 8.79 5.97
N ILE A 162 -6.19 9.48 4.88
CA ILE A 162 -5.62 8.85 3.67
C ILE A 162 -4.29 9.54 3.39
N ILE A 163 -3.19 8.84 3.64
CA ILE A 163 -1.82 9.33 3.45
C ILE A 163 -1.25 8.73 2.17
N CYS A 164 -0.85 9.62 1.27
CA CYS A 164 -0.40 9.29 -0.08
C CYS A 164 1.08 9.63 -0.30
N ALA A 165 1.69 9.02 -1.30
CA ALA A 165 3.11 9.17 -1.60
C ALA A 165 3.58 10.62 -1.74
N ASN A 166 2.75 11.50 -2.27
CA ASN A 166 3.08 12.91 -2.49
C ASN A 166 2.95 13.79 -1.22
N MET A 167 2.57 13.21 -0.08
CA MET A 167 2.48 13.89 1.22
C MET A 167 3.75 13.73 2.06
N VAL A 168 4.70 12.89 1.64
CA VAL A 168 5.94 12.60 2.37
C VAL A 168 7.16 12.81 1.47
N LYS A 169 8.30 13.08 2.09
CA LYS A 169 9.57 13.30 1.36
C LYS A 169 10.12 12.00 0.79
N CYS A 170 10.13 10.95 1.60
CA CYS A 170 10.62 9.64 1.21
C CYS A 170 9.48 8.61 1.28
N GLY A 171 9.24 7.89 0.19
CA GLY A 171 8.28 6.81 0.14
C GLY A 171 8.83 5.51 0.76
N LYS A 172 8.02 4.46 0.75
CA LYS A 172 8.44 3.12 1.19
C LYS A 172 9.71 2.68 0.44
N PRO A 173 10.70 2.09 1.10
CA PRO A 173 10.74 1.52 2.44
C PRO A 173 11.15 2.50 3.57
N SER A 174 11.15 3.84 3.34
CA SER A 174 11.26 4.81 4.43
C SER A 174 10.04 4.73 5.35
N PRO A 175 10.19 4.93 6.68
CA PRO A 175 9.07 4.91 7.61
C PRO A 175 8.18 6.17 7.54
N ASP A 176 8.57 7.18 6.78
CA ASP A 176 7.95 8.50 6.75
C ASP A 176 6.42 8.45 6.63
N ILE A 177 5.92 7.60 5.73
CA ILE A 177 4.48 7.55 5.44
C ILE A 177 3.68 6.98 6.62
N TYR A 178 4.22 6.00 7.34
CA TYR A 178 3.58 5.43 8.54
C TYR A 178 3.70 6.35 9.75
N ILE A 179 4.87 6.98 9.93
CA ILE A 179 5.07 8.00 10.97
C ILE A 179 4.08 9.15 10.76
N TYR A 180 3.97 9.64 9.52
CA TYR A 180 3.05 10.73 9.19
C TYR A 180 1.59 10.32 9.38
N ALA A 181 1.22 9.08 9.06
CA ALA A 181 -0.12 8.56 9.33
C ALA A 181 -0.44 8.55 10.84
N CYS A 182 0.46 8.07 11.68
CA CYS A 182 0.30 8.13 13.14
C CYS A 182 0.13 9.57 13.65
N GLN A 183 0.94 10.50 13.16
CA GLN A 183 0.84 11.94 13.51
C GLN A 183 -0.53 12.52 13.12
N GLN A 184 -1.03 12.21 11.91
CA GLN A 184 -2.33 12.69 11.44
C GLN A 184 -3.52 12.09 12.20
N LEU A 185 -3.33 10.91 12.80
CA LEU A 185 -4.30 10.28 13.71
C LEU A 185 -4.18 10.78 15.15
N GLY A 186 -3.10 11.50 15.49
CA GLY A 186 -2.83 11.95 16.87
C GLY A 186 -2.43 10.81 17.80
N LEU A 187 -1.79 9.74 17.27
CA LEU A 187 -1.47 8.52 18.01
C LEU A 187 0.03 8.22 18.02
N ASP A 188 0.46 7.59 19.11
CA ASP A 188 1.80 6.98 19.17
C ASP A 188 1.87 5.75 18.25
N PRO A 189 2.98 5.52 17.52
CA PRO A 189 3.13 4.33 16.67
C PRO A 189 2.92 3.00 17.40
N SER A 190 3.16 2.92 18.70
CA SER A 190 2.90 1.71 19.51
C SER A 190 1.42 1.40 19.68
N ALA A 191 0.54 2.39 19.50
CA ALA A 191 -0.92 2.21 19.50
C ALA A 191 -1.50 1.90 18.11
N CYS A 192 -0.64 1.81 17.08
CA CYS A 192 -1.05 1.58 15.70
C CYS A 192 -0.62 0.20 15.22
N MET A 193 -1.47 -0.43 14.39
CA MET A 193 -1.16 -1.65 13.65
C MET A 193 -1.09 -1.33 12.16
N ALA A 194 -0.05 -1.79 11.48
CA ALA A 194 0.04 -1.70 10.02
C ALA A 194 -0.36 -3.01 9.33
N VAL A 195 -1.03 -2.91 8.19
CA VAL A 195 -1.40 -4.06 7.32
C VAL A 195 -0.80 -3.83 5.96
N GLU A 196 0.05 -4.77 5.51
CA GLU A 196 0.90 -4.65 4.32
C GLU A 196 1.05 -5.98 3.58
N ASP A 197 1.22 -5.92 2.26
CA ASP A 197 1.42 -7.10 1.41
C ASP A 197 2.82 -7.17 0.77
N SER A 198 3.56 -6.06 0.74
CA SER A 198 4.87 -5.96 0.07
C SER A 198 6.05 -5.96 1.04
N PRO A 199 7.24 -6.48 0.64
CA PRO A 199 8.45 -6.39 1.47
C PRO A 199 8.87 -4.96 1.79
N ASN A 200 8.77 -4.03 0.81
CA ASN A 200 9.11 -2.62 0.99
C ASN A 200 8.16 -1.94 2.00
N GLY A 201 6.86 -2.26 1.92
CA GLY A 201 5.88 -1.74 2.84
C GLY A 201 6.02 -2.30 4.26
N VAL A 202 6.26 -3.60 4.40
CA VAL A 202 6.57 -4.22 5.70
C VAL A 202 7.81 -3.60 6.33
N THR A 203 8.88 -3.37 5.55
CA THR A 203 10.10 -2.70 6.02
C THR A 203 9.80 -1.26 6.48
N SER A 204 9.00 -0.52 5.70
CA SER A 204 8.58 0.84 6.03
C SER A 204 7.80 0.90 7.35
N ALA A 205 6.84 0.01 7.54
CA ALA A 205 6.01 -0.04 8.74
C ALA A 205 6.79 -0.54 9.98
N TYR A 206 7.83 -1.36 9.79
CA TYR A 206 8.64 -1.91 10.88
C TYR A 206 9.66 -0.91 11.42
N ARG A 207 10.22 -0.03 10.60
CA ARG A 207 11.17 1.03 10.99
C ARG A 207 10.50 2.14 11.77
#